data_5cd2376e77f262006849d8d2b0e82bab
#
_entry.id   5cd2376e77f262006849d8d2b0e82bab
#
_cell.length_a   1.000
_cell.length_b   1.000
_cell.length_c   1.000
_cell.angle_alpha   90.00
_cell.angle_beta   90.00
_cell.angle_gamma   90.00
#
_symmetry.space_group_name_H-M   'P 1'
#
loop_
_entity.id
_entity.type
_entity.pdbx_description
1 polymer ?
#
loop_
_entity_poly.entity_id
_entity_poly.type
_entity_poly.pdbx_seq_one_letter_code
_entity_poly.pdbx_strand_id
1 'polypeptide(L)'
;MDMRIFTSILLLLALGAYFFPVENLKKNALEKDLPLVIFENPTMYKKKEKNVNRVVVATHAVKYQDRDEMFNADIILKNNDLSKNFDSEKLKADLIVKKADIYTLTNNVDYRRDDFIKLNTDELIYDDIKKTAQNSKPFKSVYQKHILNGNSVFLDINNNLNLIIYQLYVGE
;
A
#
# COMPACT_ATOMS: atom_id res chain seq x y z
N MET A 1 6.32 66.21 -15.64
CA MET A 1 6.92 65.06 -14.98
C MET A 1 8.10 64.66 -15.84
N ASP A 2 9.36 64.74 -15.29
CA ASP A 2 10.54 64.49 -16.09
C ASP A 2 10.61 63.05 -16.54
N MET A 3 10.76 62.85 -17.86
CA MET A 3 10.80 61.54 -18.50
C MET A 3 11.92 60.66 -17.90
N ARG A 4 12.96 61.30 -17.35
CA ARG A 4 14.06 60.61 -16.65
C ARG A 4 13.64 59.99 -15.31
N ILE A 5 12.74 60.65 -14.56
CA ILE A 5 12.23 60.17 -13.30
C ILE A 5 11.28 58.96 -13.54
N PHE A 6 10.46 59.06 -14.58
CA PHE A 6 9.53 57.97 -14.96
C PHE A 6 10.27 56.69 -15.37
N THR A 7 11.32 56.82 -16.21
CA THR A 7 12.15 55.68 -16.62
C THR A 7 12.89 55.04 -15.46
N SER A 8 13.39 55.86 -14.49
CA SER A 8 14.08 55.35 -13.30
C SER A 8 13.13 54.56 -12.37
N ILE A 9 11.90 55.03 -12.18
CA ILE A 9 10.88 54.33 -11.38
C ILE A 9 10.50 53.02 -12.05
N LEU A 10 10.31 53.00 -13.38
CA LEU A 10 9.95 51.79 -14.13
C LEU A 10 11.04 50.73 -14.08
N LEU A 11 12.32 51.19 -14.14
CA LEU A 11 13.48 50.30 -14.02
C LEU A 11 13.60 49.70 -12.61
N LEU A 12 13.30 50.48 -11.57
CA LEU A 12 13.31 50.05 -10.19
C LEU A 12 12.17 49.01 -9.92
N LEU A 13 10.99 49.21 -10.51
CA LEU A 13 9.88 48.28 -10.45
C LEU A 13 10.22 46.96 -11.17
N ALA A 14 10.85 47.02 -12.35
CA ALA A 14 11.26 45.83 -13.09
C ALA A 14 12.35 45.03 -12.35
N LEU A 15 13.31 45.72 -11.73
CA LEU A 15 14.30 45.09 -10.86
C LEU A 15 13.65 44.47 -9.61
N GLY A 16 12.71 45.16 -8.97
CA GLY A 16 11.96 44.63 -7.86
C GLY A 16 11.20 43.38 -8.21
N ALA A 17 10.51 43.33 -9.37
CA ALA A 17 9.79 42.18 -9.87
C ALA A 17 10.69 40.98 -10.19
N TYR A 18 11.93 41.22 -10.62
CA TYR A 18 12.92 40.17 -10.88
C TYR A 18 13.45 39.51 -9.59
N PHE A 19 13.58 40.29 -8.52
CA PHE A 19 14.04 39.77 -7.21
C PHE A 19 12.95 39.23 -6.33
N PHE A 20 11.66 39.46 -6.65
CA PHE A 20 10.59 38.73 -6.00
C PHE A 20 10.52 37.31 -6.61
N PRO A 21 10.93 36.26 -5.87
CA PRO A 21 10.66 34.91 -6.32
C PRO A 21 9.14 34.79 -6.41
N VAL A 22 8.64 34.62 -7.61
CA VAL A 22 7.27 34.13 -7.81
C VAL A 22 7.32 32.67 -7.34
N GLU A 23 7.29 32.50 -6.01
CA GLU A 23 7.05 31.21 -5.45
C GLU A 23 5.72 30.73 -6.02
N ASN A 24 5.79 29.63 -6.73
CA ASN A 24 4.63 28.87 -7.15
C ASN A 24 3.93 28.34 -5.89
N LEU A 25 3.32 29.24 -5.12
CA LEU A 25 2.64 28.98 -3.83
C LEU A 25 1.41 28.08 -3.95
N LYS A 26 1.12 27.52 -5.11
CA LYS A 26 -0.10 26.73 -5.33
C LYS A 26 0.09 25.32 -5.88
N LYS A 27 1.31 24.84 -6.09
CA LYS A 27 1.47 23.55 -6.79
C LYS A 27 1.59 22.31 -5.90
N ASN A 28 1.86 22.44 -4.60
CA ASN A 28 2.38 21.30 -3.84
C ASN A 28 1.41 20.59 -2.87
N ALA A 29 0.26 21.13 -2.55
CA ALA A 29 -0.64 20.52 -1.57
C ALA A 29 -1.92 19.92 -2.19
N LEU A 30 -2.46 20.52 -3.23
CA LEU A 30 -3.72 20.09 -3.85
C LEU A 30 -3.55 19.07 -4.99
N GLU A 31 -2.39 19.07 -5.68
CA GLU A 31 -2.17 18.13 -6.79
C GLU A 31 -1.89 16.68 -6.34
N LYS A 32 -1.43 16.47 -5.10
CA LYS A 32 -1.13 15.12 -4.59
C LYS A 32 -2.36 14.24 -4.34
N ASP A 33 -3.50 14.85 -4.08
CA ASP A 33 -4.73 14.14 -3.73
C ASP A 33 -5.77 14.12 -4.86
N LEU A 34 -5.41 14.61 -6.05
CA LEU A 34 -6.27 14.46 -7.21
C LEU A 34 -6.08 13.06 -7.81
N PRO A 35 -7.15 12.29 -7.96
CA PRO A 35 -7.09 10.99 -8.59
C PRO A 35 -6.74 11.13 -10.07
N LEU A 36 -5.76 10.38 -10.54
CA LEU A 36 -5.39 10.30 -11.95
C LEU A 36 -6.37 9.42 -12.72
N VAL A 37 -6.78 8.32 -12.11
CA VAL A 37 -7.72 7.36 -12.68
C VAL A 37 -8.54 6.73 -11.57
N ILE A 38 -9.82 6.52 -11.84
CA ILE A 38 -10.75 5.82 -10.97
C ILE A 38 -11.32 4.63 -11.75
N PHE A 39 -11.33 3.47 -11.11
CA PHE A 39 -11.90 2.25 -11.65
C PHE A 39 -13.03 1.76 -10.76
N GLU A 40 -14.15 1.45 -11.34
CA GLU A 40 -15.28 0.81 -10.68
C GLU A 40 -15.26 -0.70 -10.95
N ASN A 41 -15.37 -1.50 -9.88
CA ASN A 41 -15.35 -2.96 -9.92
C ASN A 41 -14.18 -3.55 -10.75
N PRO A 42 -12.93 -3.07 -10.55
CA PRO A 42 -11.84 -3.52 -11.37
C PRO A 42 -11.46 -4.96 -11.05
N THR A 43 -11.08 -5.70 -12.10
CA THR A 43 -10.36 -6.98 -11.99
C THR A 43 -9.02 -6.84 -12.69
N MET A 44 -7.94 -6.95 -11.92
CA MET A 44 -6.58 -6.78 -12.42
C MET A 44 -5.83 -8.11 -12.39
N TYR A 45 -5.07 -8.38 -13.45
CA TYR A 45 -4.27 -9.60 -13.58
C TYR A 45 -2.80 -9.24 -13.75
N LYS A 46 -1.92 -9.89 -12.97
CA LYS A 46 -0.48 -9.87 -13.23
C LYS A 46 -0.06 -11.23 -13.78
N LYS A 47 0.55 -11.21 -14.96
CA LYS A 47 1.13 -12.42 -15.58
C LYS A 47 2.64 -12.45 -15.34
N LYS A 48 3.17 -13.62 -15.04
CA LYS A 48 4.59 -13.91 -15.09
C LYS A 48 4.76 -15.04 -16.09
N GLU A 49 5.54 -14.78 -17.17
CA GLU A 49 5.70 -15.67 -18.32
C GLU A 49 4.34 -16.00 -18.96
N LYS A 50 3.91 -17.26 -18.94
CA LYS A 50 2.64 -17.72 -19.52
C LYS A 50 1.49 -17.83 -18.50
N ASN A 51 1.77 -17.69 -17.19
CA ASN A 51 0.80 -17.95 -16.12
C ASN A 51 0.36 -16.68 -15.42
N VAL A 52 -0.91 -16.62 -15.05
CA VAL A 52 -1.45 -15.59 -14.15
C VAL A 52 -0.98 -15.94 -12.75
N ASN A 53 -0.19 -15.05 -12.11
CA ASN A 53 0.31 -15.28 -10.78
C ASN A 53 -0.35 -14.37 -9.72
N ARG A 54 -1.07 -13.34 -10.13
CA ARG A 54 -1.82 -12.47 -9.23
C ARG A 54 -3.14 -12.05 -9.88
N VAL A 55 -4.20 -12.13 -9.09
CA VAL A 55 -5.52 -11.58 -9.43
C VAL A 55 -5.91 -10.64 -8.30
N VAL A 56 -6.36 -9.43 -8.64
CA VAL A 56 -6.87 -8.46 -7.69
C VAL A 56 -8.27 -8.08 -8.14
N VAL A 57 -9.24 -8.22 -7.25
CA VAL A 57 -10.61 -7.75 -7.43
C VAL A 57 -10.89 -6.71 -6.37
N ALA A 58 -11.51 -5.60 -6.72
CA ALA A 58 -11.91 -4.57 -5.77
C ALA A 58 -13.28 -3.99 -6.18
N THR A 59 -14.01 -3.40 -5.26
CA THR A 59 -15.23 -2.64 -5.60
C THR A 59 -14.89 -1.31 -6.23
N HIS A 60 -13.75 -0.74 -5.83
CA HIS A 60 -13.30 0.56 -6.29
C HIS A 60 -11.79 0.63 -6.22
N ALA A 61 -11.14 1.22 -7.21
CA ALA A 61 -9.71 1.47 -7.18
C ALA A 61 -9.39 2.87 -7.71
N VAL A 62 -8.48 3.55 -7.01
CA VAL A 62 -8.08 4.92 -7.33
C VAL A 62 -6.58 4.97 -7.49
N LYS A 63 -6.13 5.51 -8.60
CA LYS A 63 -4.72 5.76 -8.86
C LYS A 63 -4.41 7.22 -8.62
N TYR A 64 -3.47 7.47 -7.70
CA TYR A 64 -2.87 8.79 -7.47
C TYR A 64 -1.47 8.86 -8.08
N GLN A 65 -0.84 10.00 -7.98
CA GLN A 65 0.52 10.19 -8.48
C GLN A 65 1.55 9.38 -7.69
N ASP A 66 1.35 9.21 -6.38
CA ASP A 66 2.30 8.61 -5.44
C ASP A 66 1.82 7.29 -4.83
N ARG A 67 0.56 6.90 -5.07
CA ARG A 67 -0.06 5.70 -4.50
C ARG A 67 -1.22 5.16 -5.32
N ASP A 68 -1.52 3.90 -5.10
CA ASP A 68 -2.75 3.27 -5.57
C ASP A 68 -3.59 2.86 -4.34
N GLU A 69 -4.88 3.10 -4.37
CA GLU A 69 -5.84 2.72 -3.32
C GLU A 69 -6.87 1.74 -3.89
N MET A 70 -7.17 0.69 -3.16
CA MET A 70 -8.15 -0.32 -3.53
C MET A 70 -9.09 -0.56 -2.35
N PHE A 71 -10.38 -0.47 -2.62
CA PHE A 71 -11.43 -0.58 -1.61
C PHE A 71 -12.13 -1.94 -1.73
N ASN A 72 -12.40 -2.58 -0.57
CA ASN A 72 -12.96 -3.93 -0.45
C ASN A 72 -12.23 -4.90 -1.40
N ALA A 73 -10.91 -4.93 -1.28
CA ALA A 73 -10.08 -5.66 -2.21
C ALA A 73 -9.83 -7.10 -1.76
N ASP A 74 -9.83 -8.01 -2.74
CA ASP A 74 -9.46 -9.42 -2.62
C ASP A 74 -8.29 -9.69 -3.57
N ILE A 75 -7.13 -10.04 -3.01
CA ILE A 75 -5.90 -10.34 -3.75
C ILE A 75 -5.63 -11.84 -3.65
N ILE A 76 -5.51 -12.49 -4.77
CA ILE A 76 -5.13 -13.90 -4.88
C ILE A 76 -3.75 -13.97 -5.53
N LEU A 77 -2.81 -14.58 -4.83
CA LEU A 77 -1.45 -14.85 -5.30
C LEU A 77 -1.33 -16.37 -5.52
N LYS A 78 -1.04 -16.77 -6.75
CA LYS A 78 -0.72 -18.17 -7.05
C LYS A 78 0.78 -18.39 -6.89
N ASN A 79 1.13 -19.45 -6.18
CA ASN A 79 2.49 -19.91 -6.09
C ASN A 79 2.80 -20.79 -7.32
N ASN A 80 3.82 -20.40 -8.08
CA ASN A 80 4.30 -21.17 -9.24
C ASN A 80 5.64 -21.87 -8.91
N ASP A 81 6.11 -21.77 -7.67
CA ASP A 81 7.37 -22.38 -7.22
C ASP A 81 7.06 -23.73 -6.57
N LEU A 82 7.36 -24.80 -7.31
CA LEU A 82 7.15 -26.18 -6.87
C LEU A 82 7.96 -26.59 -5.64
N SER A 83 8.95 -25.78 -5.23
CA SER A 83 9.72 -26.01 -4.00
C SER A 83 8.97 -25.61 -2.74
N LYS A 84 7.88 -24.86 -2.87
CA LYS A 84 7.07 -24.38 -1.76
C LYS A 84 5.85 -25.28 -1.55
N ASN A 85 5.58 -25.59 -0.29
CA ASN A 85 4.47 -26.49 0.11
C ASN A 85 3.12 -25.74 0.23
N PHE A 86 2.81 -24.84 -0.70
CA PHE A 86 1.50 -24.18 -0.78
C PHE A 86 1.19 -23.76 -2.22
N ASP A 87 -0.07 -23.69 -2.56
CA ASP A 87 -0.56 -23.38 -3.90
C ASP A 87 -0.96 -21.91 -4.04
N SER A 88 -1.54 -21.33 -3.01
CA SER A 88 -2.08 -19.97 -3.08
C SER A 88 -2.04 -19.21 -1.76
N GLU A 89 -2.03 -17.89 -1.90
CA GLU A 89 -2.25 -16.95 -0.80
C GLU A 89 -3.39 -16.03 -1.16
N LYS A 90 -4.21 -15.69 -0.17
CA LYS A 90 -5.30 -14.72 -0.31
C LYS A 90 -5.16 -13.63 0.72
N LEU A 91 -5.35 -12.40 0.31
CA LEU A 91 -5.41 -11.23 1.18
C LEU A 91 -6.70 -10.48 0.90
N LYS A 92 -7.44 -10.15 1.94
CA LYS A 92 -8.61 -9.28 1.89
C LYS A 92 -8.43 -8.13 2.86
N ALA A 93 -8.96 -6.96 2.51
CA ALA A 93 -9.08 -5.83 3.40
C ALA A 93 -10.12 -4.84 2.86
N ASP A 94 -10.66 -4.00 3.74
CA ASP A 94 -11.57 -2.93 3.33
C ASP A 94 -10.82 -1.85 2.55
N LEU A 95 -9.56 -1.58 2.90
CA LEU A 95 -8.69 -0.64 2.19
C LEU A 95 -7.28 -1.22 2.05
N ILE A 96 -6.76 -1.21 0.84
CA ILE A 96 -5.36 -1.53 0.53
C ILE A 96 -4.73 -0.32 -0.14
N VAL A 97 -3.71 0.25 0.48
CA VAL A 97 -2.90 1.34 -0.08
C VAL A 97 -1.56 0.77 -0.51
N LYS A 98 -1.25 0.91 -1.79
CA LYS A 98 0.06 0.55 -2.33
C LYS A 98 0.86 1.82 -2.58
N LYS A 99 2.03 1.94 -1.94
CA LYS A 99 3.00 3.00 -2.17
C LYS A 99 4.36 2.38 -2.46
N ALA A 100 4.85 2.58 -3.68
CA ALA A 100 6.00 1.83 -4.20
C ALA A 100 5.79 0.30 -4.04
N ASP A 101 6.64 -0.36 -3.26
CA ASP A 101 6.58 -1.81 -3.02
C ASP A 101 5.96 -2.17 -1.66
N ILE A 102 5.45 -1.18 -0.93
CA ILE A 102 4.78 -1.38 0.36
C ILE A 102 3.26 -1.38 0.15
N TYR A 103 2.61 -2.41 0.69
CA TYR A 103 1.16 -2.54 0.76
C TYR A 103 0.73 -2.39 2.22
N THR A 104 -0.11 -1.41 2.49
CA THR A 104 -0.75 -1.23 3.79
C THR A 104 -2.21 -1.65 3.67
N LEU A 105 -2.58 -2.69 4.38
CA LEU A 105 -3.93 -3.22 4.45
C LEU A 105 -4.55 -2.76 5.77
N THR A 106 -5.76 -2.21 5.71
CA THR A 106 -6.46 -1.70 6.90
C THR A 106 -7.91 -2.13 6.91
N ASN A 107 -8.40 -2.39 8.09
CA ASN A 107 -9.73 -2.85 8.44
C ASN A 107 -10.10 -4.21 7.84
N ASN A 108 -10.58 -5.10 8.68
CA ASN A 108 -11.03 -6.44 8.30
C ASN A 108 -10.00 -7.23 7.46
N VAL A 109 -8.73 -7.12 7.84
CA VAL A 109 -7.66 -7.83 7.13
C VAL A 109 -7.75 -9.32 7.38
N ASP A 110 -7.90 -10.10 6.32
CA ASP A 110 -7.92 -11.57 6.33
C ASP A 110 -6.81 -12.07 5.38
N TYR A 111 -5.78 -12.67 5.94
CA TYR A 111 -4.74 -13.36 5.18
C TYR A 111 -4.92 -14.86 5.34
N ARG A 112 -4.81 -15.58 4.23
CA ARG A 112 -4.85 -17.04 4.18
C ARG A 112 -3.77 -17.57 3.26
N ARG A 113 -3.14 -18.66 3.69
CA ARG A 113 -2.27 -19.47 2.84
C ARG A 113 -2.83 -20.88 2.81
N ASP A 114 -3.43 -21.24 1.67
CA ASP A 114 -4.27 -22.43 1.51
C ASP A 114 -5.22 -22.60 2.73
N ASP A 115 -5.29 -23.79 3.31
CA ASP A 115 -6.13 -24.06 4.49
C ASP A 115 -5.35 -24.16 5.80
N PHE A 116 -4.01 -23.98 5.77
CA PHE A 116 -3.19 -24.22 6.96
C PHE A 116 -2.79 -22.96 7.73
N ILE A 117 -2.87 -21.75 7.11
CA ILE A 117 -2.65 -20.47 7.78
C ILE A 117 -3.85 -19.56 7.56
N LYS A 118 -4.32 -18.97 8.65
CA LYS A 118 -5.29 -17.86 8.63
C LYS A 118 -4.80 -16.80 9.61
N LEU A 119 -4.85 -15.53 9.22
CA LEU A 119 -4.52 -14.40 10.08
C LEU A 119 -5.61 -13.33 9.89
N ASN A 120 -6.23 -12.91 10.98
CA ASN A 120 -7.18 -11.82 11.02
C ASN A 120 -6.64 -10.71 11.91
N THR A 121 -6.68 -9.47 11.43
CA THR A 121 -6.22 -8.27 12.12
C THR A 121 -6.85 -7.03 11.50
N ASP A 122 -6.68 -5.86 12.12
CA ASP A 122 -7.14 -4.59 11.56
C ASP A 122 -6.06 -3.85 10.77
N GLU A 123 -4.84 -4.35 10.77
CA GLU A 123 -3.73 -3.76 10.02
C GLU A 123 -2.73 -4.84 9.61
N LEU A 124 -2.23 -4.75 8.37
CA LEU A 124 -1.10 -5.57 7.91
C LEU A 124 -0.28 -4.74 6.91
N ILE A 125 1.01 -4.63 7.15
CA ILE A 125 1.96 -3.97 6.26
C ILE A 125 2.81 -5.03 5.60
N TYR A 126 2.76 -5.12 4.27
CA TYR A 126 3.50 -6.07 3.47
C TYR A 126 4.54 -5.36 2.60
N ASP A 127 5.79 -5.78 2.68
CA ASP A 127 6.91 -5.34 1.84
C ASP A 127 7.13 -6.37 0.72
N ASP A 128 6.84 -5.99 -0.53
CA ASP A 128 6.91 -6.90 -1.69
C ASP A 128 8.36 -7.18 -2.13
N ILE A 129 9.34 -6.36 -1.73
CA ILE A 129 10.76 -6.62 -1.99
C ILE A 129 11.31 -7.57 -0.95
N LYS A 130 11.15 -7.26 0.33
CA LYS A 130 11.68 -8.07 1.44
C LYS A 130 10.87 -9.34 1.65
N LYS A 131 9.65 -9.43 1.10
CA LYS A 131 8.71 -10.52 1.34
C LYS A 131 8.43 -10.72 2.83
N THR A 132 8.24 -9.61 3.53
CA THR A 132 7.91 -9.61 4.96
C THR A 132 6.54 -8.98 5.16
N ALA A 133 5.80 -9.47 6.16
CA ALA A 133 4.56 -8.88 6.61
C ALA A 133 4.61 -8.62 8.11
N GLN A 134 4.10 -7.48 8.54
CA GLN A 134 4.07 -7.11 9.96
C GLN A 134 2.80 -6.34 10.30
N ASN A 135 2.40 -6.41 11.56
CA ASN A 135 1.35 -5.56 12.10
C ASN A 135 1.71 -5.02 13.48
N SER A 136 0.98 -3.99 13.93
CA SER A 136 1.07 -3.40 15.27
C SER A 136 -0.25 -3.46 16.03
N LYS A 137 -1.23 -4.20 15.53
CA LYS A 137 -2.57 -4.34 16.10
C LYS A 137 -2.81 -5.75 16.58
N PRO A 138 -3.76 -5.96 17.51
CA PRO A 138 -4.16 -7.30 17.91
C PRO A 138 -4.51 -8.17 16.70
N PHE A 139 -4.13 -9.43 16.78
CA PHE A 139 -4.42 -10.39 15.73
C PHE A 139 -4.91 -11.73 16.30
N LYS A 140 -5.65 -12.46 15.48
CA LYS A 140 -5.99 -13.86 15.69
C LYS A 140 -5.47 -14.65 14.49
N SER A 141 -4.69 -15.68 14.75
CA SER A 141 -4.16 -16.56 13.72
C SER A 141 -4.52 -18.01 14.00
N VAL A 142 -4.69 -18.78 12.95
CA VAL A 142 -4.79 -20.24 13.01
C VAL A 142 -3.64 -20.78 12.16
N TYR A 143 -2.79 -21.56 12.79
CA TYR A 143 -1.73 -22.31 12.12
C TYR A 143 -1.99 -23.80 12.26
N GLN A 144 -2.30 -24.47 11.16
CA GLN A 144 -2.80 -25.84 11.16
C GLN A 144 -4.06 -25.98 12.04
N LYS A 145 -3.92 -26.47 13.28
CA LYS A 145 -5.01 -26.62 14.26
C LYS A 145 -4.82 -25.77 15.51
N HIS A 146 -3.73 -25.01 15.58
CA HIS A 146 -3.39 -24.18 16.75
C HIS A 146 -3.91 -22.76 16.56
N ILE A 147 -4.58 -22.24 17.57
CA ILE A 147 -5.06 -20.86 17.62
C ILE A 147 -4.00 -20.02 18.34
N LEU A 148 -3.59 -18.94 17.72
CA LEU A 148 -2.61 -17.99 18.21
C LEU A 148 -3.25 -16.61 18.27
N ASN A 149 -3.18 -15.95 19.42
CA ASN A 149 -3.61 -14.56 19.58
C ASN A 149 -2.42 -13.73 20.07
N GLY A 150 -2.30 -12.51 19.62
CA GLY A 150 -1.22 -11.62 20.04
C GLY A 150 -1.50 -10.17 19.67
N ASN A 151 -0.61 -9.27 20.11
CA ASN A 151 -0.73 -7.84 19.86
C ASN A 151 0.01 -7.39 18.61
N SER A 152 1.04 -8.12 18.21
CA SER A 152 1.75 -7.86 16.96
C SER A 152 2.38 -9.14 16.41
N VAL A 153 2.56 -9.18 15.10
CA VAL A 153 3.15 -10.30 14.38
C VAL A 153 4.14 -9.79 13.33
N PHE A 154 5.21 -10.53 13.16
CA PHE A 154 6.14 -10.39 12.05
C PHE A 154 6.24 -11.74 11.33
N LEU A 155 6.09 -11.71 10.01
CA LEU A 155 6.16 -12.86 9.11
C LEU A 155 7.27 -12.65 8.11
N ASP A 156 8.24 -13.55 8.03
CA ASP A 156 9.18 -13.65 6.93
C ASP A 156 8.71 -14.75 5.96
N ILE A 157 8.24 -14.32 4.80
CA ILE A 157 7.63 -15.19 3.79
C ILE A 157 8.69 -15.92 2.97
N ASN A 158 9.93 -15.40 2.89
CA ASN A 158 11.02 -16.03 2.15
C ASN A 158 11.59 -17.27 2.85
N ASN A 159 11.72 -17.20 4.17
CA ASN A 159 12.41 -18.21 4.98
C ASN A 159 11.45 -19.22 5.62
N ASN A 160 10.59 -19.88 4.83
CA ASN A 160 9.67 -20.92 5.30
C ASN A 160 8.80 -20.49 6.50
N LEU A 161 8.31 -19.23 6.49
CA LEU A 161 7.49 -18.67 7.56
C LEU A 161 8.15 -18.71 8.95
N ASN A 162 9.19 -17.94 9.13
CA ASN A 162 9.57 -17.57 10.49
C ASN A 162 8.51 -16.62 11.04
N LEU A 163 7.57 -17.20 11.79
CA LEU A 163 6.55 -16.46 12.50
C LEU A 163 7.14 -15.98 13.82
N ILE A 164 7.37 -14.69 13.97
CA ILE A 164 7.77 -14.08 15.23
C ILE A 164 6.55 -13.37 15.81
N ILE A 165 6.08 -13.84 16.95
CA ILE A 165 4.94 -13.27 17.67
C ILE A 165 5.47 -12.52 18.89
N TYR A 166 5.14 -11.25 18.98
CA TYR A 166 5.39 -10.46 20.17
C TYR A 166 4.14 -10.47 21.04
N GLN A 167 4.28 -10.89 22.31
CA GLN A 167 3.19 -11.06 23.28
C GLN A 167 2.09 -12.04 22.83
N LEU A 168 2.41 -13.32 22.97
CA LEU A 168 1.48 -14.40 22.75
C LEU A 168 0.49 -14.51 23.92
N TYR A 169 -0.82 -14.46 23.65
CA TYR A 169 -1.85 -14.95 24.55
C TYR A 169 -2.37 -16.27 23.99
N VAL A 170 -2.06 -17.37 24.65
CA VAL A 170 -2.67 -18.65 24.36
C VAL A 170 -4.02 -18.67 25.08
N GLY A 171 -5.11 -18.54 24.33
CA GLY A 171 -6.46 -18.81 24.85
C GLY A 171 -6.66 -20.33 24.96
N GLU A 172 -7.13 -20.80 26.10
CA GLU A 172 -7.67 -22.15 26.27
C GLU A 172 -8.95 -22.33 25.46
#